data_6dc792a43c65c0f0c234bfd67dffb49f
#
_entry.id   6dc792a43c65c0f0c234bfd67dffb49f
#
_cell.length_a   1.000
_cell.length_b   1.000
_cell.length_c   1.000
_cell.angle_alpha   90.00
_cell.angle_beta   90.00
_cell.angle_gamma   90.00
#
_symmetry.space_group_name_H-M   'P 1'
#
loop_
_entity.id
_entity.type
_entity.pdbx_description
1 polymer ?
#
loop_
_entity_poly.entity_id
_entity_poly.type
_entity_poly.pdbx_seq_one_letter_code
_entity_poly.pdbx_strand_id
1 'polypeptide(L)'
;MEFFFFNMTNVIAFTEEGAKPEVTQIGPYTYREYRNKDNVTMVENGTKVSAYNSKSFVFLREKSVGDPAVDNITTVNIPAWAVMNKVKGSFWKTTMVSIWMNSFGSGLFTTRTVDELLWGYEDPLLARVSQTNPDVEKIFGLMYKKNGSHSGEFIYRTGQQNYMEYGHVETWKGKSELNFWTSNQSNSINGSDGSAFHPLLEKNERIYIFTPDLCRSIYMEFEKDVEVKGIPAYRFTPPRSVLASKEENPANEGFCVSPRECLGTGLLKVSPCRKGAPVVASFPHFYLGEDKYVAAIGGMSPQREHHQTFLDLNPTTGVIVRANKRAQINILINRLTGFPKTRLLNDTIFPVMFLNESVVIDDASAARVHKLLLIVTLVSNFPLIIVGLGAIMLAVFIILLLWARKRKNEVKRTVFTKPLYATSTEEDTSYSPVSDKEKEDSQNGTYIGLTEKNEPQT
;
A
#
# COMPACT_ATOMS: atom_id res chain seq x y z
N MET A 1 0.66 -12.43 -2.29
CA MET A 1 1.98 -12.14 -2.88
C MET A 1 2.31 -13.22 -3.89
N GLU A 2 2.76 -12.83 -5.08
CA GLU A 2 3.12 -13.72 -6.18
C GLU A 2 4.60 -13.55 -6.48
N PHE A 3 5.31 -14.66 -6.65
CA PHE A 3 6.72 -14.69 -6.99
C PHE A 3 6.91 -15.25 -8.40
N PHE A 4 7.69 -14.56 -9.21
CA PHE A 4 8.06 -14.94 -10.56
C PHE A 4 9.58 -15.02 -10.65
N PHE A 5 10.11 -16.16 -11.07
CA PHE A 5 11.54 -16.39 -11.18
C PHE A 5 12.00 -16.28 -12.63
N PHE A 6 13.24 -15.87 -12.82
CA PHE A 6 13.92 -15.89 -14.10
C PHE A 6 14.85 -17.09 -14.17
N ASN A 7 14.40 -18.13 -14.89
CA ASN A 7 15.16 -19.35 -15.10
C ASN A 7 16.13 -19.17 -16.27
N MET A 8 17.42 -19.28 -16.02
CA MET A 8 18.45 -19.14 -17.04
C MET A 8 18.55 -20.41 -17.88
N THR A 9 18.55 -20.26 -19.21
CA THR A 9 18.53 -21.38 -20.15
C THR A 9 19.87 -21.68 -20.81
N ASN A 10 20.81 -20.69 -20.85
CA ASN A 10 22.07 -20.81 -21.58
C ASN A 10 23.31 -20.54 -20.71
N VAL A 11 23.38 -21.13 -19.51
CA VAL A 11 24.47 -20.90 -18.53
C VAL A 11 25.85 -21.09 -19.16
N ILE A 12 26.10 -22.19 -19.89
CA ILE A 12 27.40 -22.53 -20.48
C ILE A 12 27.79 -21.47 -21.52
N ALA A 13 26.93 -21.18 -22.48
CA ALA A 13 27.19 -20.16 -23.51
C ALA A 13 27.49 -18.78 -22.89
N PHE A 14 26.78 -18.39 -21.83
CA PHE A 14 27.04 -17.13 -21.13
C PHE A 14 28.39 -17.11 -20.40
N THR A 15 28.72 -18.19 -19.65
CA THR A 15 29.91 -18.21 -18.80
C THR A 15 31.20 -18.54 -19.53
N GLU A 16 31.15 -19.36 -20.58
CA GLU A 16 32.32 -19.89 -21.28
C GLU A 16 32.55 -19.25 -22.66
N GLU A 17 31.49 -18.76 -23.30
CA GLU A 17 31.56 -18.17 -24.65
C GLU A 17 31.29 -16.65 -24.63
N GLY A 18 30.84 -16.08 -23.49
CA GLY A 18 30.48 -14.67 -23.38
C GLY A 18 29.20 -14.30 -24.12
N ALA A 19 28.32 -15.27 -24.38
CA ALA A 19 27.04 -15.04 -25.02
C ALA A 19 26.12 -14.18 -24.14
N LYS A 20 25.11 -13.55 -24.75
CA LYS A 20 24.06 -12.85 -24.04
C LYS A 20 23.26 -13.82 -23.15
N PRO A 21 22.98 -13.50 -21.88
CA PRO A 21 22.17 -14.38 -21.02
C PRO A 21 20.72 -14.41 -21.49
N GLU A 22 20.16 -15.62 -21.52
CA GLU A 22 18.77 -15.91 -21.90
C GLU A 22 18.02 -16.45 -20.69
N VAL A 23 16.84 -15.85 -20.39
CA VAL A 23 16.00 -16.28 -19.27
C VAL A 23 14.56 -16.50 -19.69
N THR A 24 13.90 -17.43 -19.00
CA THR A 24 12.46 -17.66 -19.11
C THR A 24 11.81 -17.36 -17.77
N GLN A 25 10.75 -16.56 -17.79
CA GLN A 25 9.96 -16.29 -16.60
C GLN A 25 9.13 -17.51 -16.21
N ILE A 26 9.22 -17.93 -14.95
CA ILE A 26 8.44 -19.02 -14.36
C ILE A 26 7.69 -18.48 -13.15
N GLY A 27 6.40 -18.74 -13.05
CA GLY A 27 5.51 -18.27 -11.99
C GLY A 27 4.10 -17.99 -12.52
N PRO A 28 3.18 -17.58 -11.67
CA PRO A 28 3.38 -17.21 -10.25
C PRO A 28 3.47 -18.41 -9.31
N TYR A 29 4.28 -18.27 -8.27
CA TYR A 29 4.15 -19.05 -7.03
C TYR A 29 3.49 -18.14 -6.00
N THR A 30 2.26 -18.46 -5.63
CA THR A 30 1.38 -17.56 -4.90
C THR A 30 1.28 -17.91 -3.44
N TYR A 31 1.49 -16.92 -2.58
CA TYR A 31 1.33 -17.04 -1.13
C TYR A 31 0.33 -16.00 -0.62
N ARG A 32 -0.55 -16.40 0.29
CA ARG A 32 -1.35 -15.47 1.07
C ARG A 32 -0.45 -14.84 2.13
N GLU A 33 -0.29 -13.53 2.06
CA GLU A 33 0.46 -12.74 3.04
C GLU A 33 -0.52 -12.20 4.08
N TYR A 34 -0.20 -12.45 5.35
CA TYR A 34 -0.87 -11.83 6.49
C TYR A 34 0.08 -10.77 7.07
N ARG A 35 -0.46 -9.60 7.33
CA ARG A 35 0.26 -8.46 7.91
C ARG A 35 -0.42 -8.05 9.20
N ASN A 36 0.22 -8.33 10.30
CA ASN A 36 -0.27 -7.94 11.60
C ASN A 36 0.56 -6.78 12.13
N LYS A 37 -0.09 -5.92 12.92
CA LYS A 37 0.60 -4.95 13.76
C LYS A 37 0.59 -5.50 15.18
N ASP A 38 1.75 -5.93 15.64
CA ASP A 38 1.92 -6.54 16.95
C ASP A 38 2.42 -5.50 17.96
N ASN A 39 2.16 -5.73 19.25
CA ASN A 39 2.59 -4.86 20.37
C ASN A 39 2.22 -3.38 20.14
N VAL A 40 0.99 -3.15 19.70
CA VAL A 40 0.50 -1.80 19.44
C VAL A 40 0.33 -1.04 20.74
N THR A 41 1.08 0.05 20.92
CA THR A 41 1.02 0.90 22.10
C THR A 41 0.95 2.37 21.72
N MET A 42 0.05 3.11 22.38
CA MET A 42 0.00 4.57 22.25
C MET A 42 1.13 5.20 23.06
N VAL A 43 1.83 6.14 22.44
CA VAL A 43 2.92 6.91 23.07
C VAL A 43 2.68 8.41 22.94
N GLU A 44 3.35 9.20 23.75
CA GLU A 44 3.26 10.67 23.75
C GLU A 44 1.80 11.19 23.78
N ASN A 45 1.03 10.73 24.77
CA ASN A 45 -0.38 11.14 24.98
C ASN A 45 -1.28 10.88 23.74
N GLY A 46 -1.01 9.80 22.98
CA GLY A 46 -1.81 9.40 21.84
C GLY A 46 -1.47 10.11 20.53
N THR A 47 -0.48 11.00 20.51
CA THR A 47 -0.02 11.64 19.25
C THR A 47 0.75 10.70 18.35
N LYS A 48 1.31 9.62 18.92
CA LYS A 48 2.07 8.59 18.21
C LYS A 48 1.63 7.19 18.63
N VAL A 49 1.94 6.20 17.77
CA VAL A 49 1.71 4.77 18.05
C VAL A 49 2.96 3.97 17.68
N SER A 50 3.42 3.13 18.61
CA SER A 50 4.46 2.13 18.36
C SER A 50 3.83 0.82 17.93
N ALA A 51 4.39 0.15 16.93
CA ALA A 51 3.97 -1.17 16.49
C ALA A 51 5.10 -1.92 15.76
N TYR A 52 4.99 -3.25 15.74
CA TYR A 52 5.83 -4.15 14.98
C TYR A 52 5.03 -4.72 13.79
N ASN A 53 5.51 -4.53 12.58
CA ASN A 53 4.86 -5.08 11.38
C ASN A 53 5.34 -6.50 11.13
N SER A 54 4.59 -7.50 11.57
CA SER A 54 4.88 -8.90 11.29
C SER A 54 4.24 -9.36 9.99
N LYS A 55 4.89 -10.33 9.34
CA LYS A 55 4.43 -10.95 8.10
C LYS A 55 4.46 -12.45 8.21
N SER A 56 3.40 -13.11 7.75
CA SER A 56 3.40 -14.55 7.57
C SER A 56 2.86 -14.92 6.19
N PHE A 57 3.31 -16.05 5.66
CA PHE A 57 3.04 -16.47 4.30
C PHE A 57 2.51 -17.90 4.30
N VAL A 58 1.39 -18.12 3.60
CA VAL A 58 0.78 -19.43 3.41
C VAL A 58 0.65 -19.70 1.92
N PHE A 59 1.23 -20.79 1.45
CA PHE A 59 1.21 -21.18 0.04
C PHE A 59 -0.21 -21.48 -0.46
N LEU A 60 -0.53 -21.02 -1.67
CA LEU A 60 -1.81 -21.22 -2.35
C LEU A 60 -1.58 -22.01 -3.64
N ARG A 61 -1.76 -23.33 -3.55
CA ARG A 61 -1.53 -24.26 -4.68
C ARG A 61 -2.42 -23.95 -5.89
N GLU A 62 -3.66 -23.60 -5.62
CA GLU A 62 -4.69 -23.30 -6.64
C GLU A 62 -4.42 -22.03 -7.46
N LYS A 63 -3.52 -21.18 -6.98
CA LYS A 63 -3.09 -19.92 -7.64
C LYS A 63 -1.65 -19.96 -8.12
N SER A 64 -1.03 -21.13 -8.10
CA SER A 64 0.38 -21.31 -8.44
C SER A 64 0.52 -22.22 -9.65
N VAL A 65 1.53 -21.92 -10.49
CA VAL A 65 1.81 -22.69 -11.71
C VAL A 65 2.31 -24.10 -11.41
N GLY A 66 2.97 -24.32 -10.26
CA GLY A 66 3.59 -25.57 -9.89
C GLY A 66 3.75 -25.73 -8.37
N ASP A 67 4.55 -26.72 -7.99
CA ASP A 67 4.92 -27.00 -6.59
C ASP A 67 6.30 -26.41 -6.28
N PRO A 68 6.43 -25.45 -5.37
CA PRO A 68 7.70 -24.82 -5.06
C PRO A 68 8.73 -25.78 -4.45
N ALA A 69 8.31 -26.91 -3.87
CA ALA A 69 9.21 -27.91 -3.33
C ALA A 69 9.86 -28.81 -4.40
N VAL A 70 9.28 -28.82 -5.62
CA VAL A 70 9.73 -29.72 -6.71
C VAL A 70 10.29 -28.93 -7.89
N ASP A 71 9.69 -27.79 -8.21
CA ASP A 71 10.05 -26.99 -9.38
C ASP A 71 11.43 -26.35 -9.22
N ASN A 72 12.32 -26.65 -10.15
CA ASN A 72 13.69 -26.18 -10.13
C ASN A 72 13.90 -24.93 -10.98
N ILE A 73 14.67 -23.99 -10.45
CA ILE A 73 15.10 -22.75 -11.12
C ILE A 73 16.62 -22.71 -11.16
N THR A 74 17.15 -22.49 -12.35
CA THR A 74 18.57 -22.19 -12.55
C THR A 74 18.75 -20.67 -12.54
N THR A 75 19.49 -20.16 -11.56
CA THR A 75 19.69 -18.72 -11.37
C THR A 75 21.11 -18.43 -10.88
N VAL A 76 21.45 -17.16 -10.77
CA VAL A 76 22.75 -16.72 -10.25
C VAL A 76 22.95 -17.21 -8.81
N ASN A 77 24.14 -17.74 -8.53
CA ASN A 77 24.52 -18.17 -7.17
C ASN A 77 24.82 -16.94 -6.30
N ILE A 78 23.78 -16.35 -5.70
CA ILE A 78 23.88 -15.12 -4.91
C ILE A 78 24.88 -15.24 -3.76
N PRO A 79 24.91 -16.32 -2.96
CA PRO A 79 25.95 -16.57 -1.96
C PRO A 79 27.37 -16.45 -2.52
N ALA A 80 27.65 -17.12 -3.62
CA ALA A 80 28.98 -17.11 -4.24
C ALA A 80 29.35 -15.67 -4.68
N TRP A 81 28.45 -14.96 -5.36
CA TRP A 81 28.66 -13.58 -5.78
C TRP A 81 28.87 -12.62 -4.61
N ALA A 82 28.12 -12.78 -3.51
CA ALA A 82 28.28 -11.97 -2.30
C ALA A 82 29.66 -12.19 -1.66
N VAL A 83 30.09 -13.45 -1.52
CA VAL A 83 31.42 -13.79 -0.94
C VAL A 83 32.53 -13.30 -1.85
N MET A 84 32.45 -13.54 -3.17
CA MET A 84 33.47 -13.06 -4.13
C MET A 84 33.62 -11.54 -4.08
N ASN A 85 32.51 -10.79 -4.08
CA ASN A 85 32.54 -9.34 -3.96
C ASN A 85 33.11 -8.83 -2.64
N LYS A 86 32.90 -9.56 -1.54
CA LYS A 86 33.43 -9.21 -0.22
C LYS A 86 34.94 -9.35 -0.13
N VAL A 87 35.54 -10.32 -0.87
CA VAL A 87 36.97 -10.61 -0.80
C VAL A 87 37.77 -10.04 -1.96
N LYS A 88 37.10 -9.45 -2.97
CA LYS A 88 37.79 -8.80 -4.09
C LYS A 88 38.79 -7.76 -3.58
N GLY A 89 39.97 -7.73 -4.15
CA GLY A 89 41.07 -6.84 -3.71
C GLY A 89 42.04 -7.43 -2.70
N SER A 90 41.81 -8.66 -2.18
CA SER A 90 42.76 -9.39 -1.33
C SER A 90 43.16 -10.69 -1.99
N PHE A 91 44.39 -10.77 -2.50
CA PHE A 91 44.91 -11.95 -3.21
C PHE A 91 44.70 -13.25 -2.42
N TRP A 92 45.11 -13.29 -1.16
CA TRP A 92 45.01 -14.50 -0.34
C TRP A 92 43.58 -14.94 -0.08
N LYS A 93 42.68 -14.00 0.24
CA LYS A 93 41.27 -14.32 0.45
C LYS A 93 40.58 -14.78 -0.83
N THR A 94 40.88 -14.14 -1.95
CA THR A 94 40.34 -14.51 -3.27
C THR A 94 40.80 -15.92 -3.67
N THR A 95 42.07 -16.23 -3.50
CA THR A 95 42.61 -17.57 -3.79
C THR A 95 41.95 -18.64 -2.91
N MET A 96 41.82 -18.36 -1.60
CA MET A 96 41.18 -19.28 -0.66
C MET A 96 39.71 -19.54 -1.01
N VAL A 97 38.94 -18.49 -1.33
CA VAL A 97 37.54 -18.63 -1.74
C VAL A 97 37.43 -19.38 -3.06
N SER A 98 38.33 -19.14 -4.02
CA SER A 98 38.36 -19.87 -5.29
C SER A 98 38.58 -21.39 -5.08
N ILE A 99 39.48 -21.77 -4.15
CA ILE A 99 39.72 -23.17 -3.77
C ILE A 99 38.44 -23.76 -3.16
N TRP A 100 37.82 -23.06 -2.21
CA TRP A 100 36.58 -23.55 -1.57
C TRP A 100 35.44 -23.73 -2.57
N MET A 101 35.22 -22.73 -3.47
CA MET A 101 34.20 -22.83 -4.52
C MET A 101 34.42 -24.07 -5.41
N ASN A 102 35.67 -24.35 -5.79
CA ASN A 102 35.99 -25.55 -6.57
C ASN A 102 35.76 -26.83 -5.76
N SER A 103 36.17 -26.88 -4.49
CA SER A 103 36.01 -28.03 -3.61
C SER A 103 34.55 -28.38 -3.34
N PHE A 104 33.69 -27.37 -3.25
CA PHE A 104 32.24 -27.56 -3.01
C PHE A 104 31.40 -27.64 -4.28
N GLY A 105 32.02 -27.53 -5.47
CA GLY A 105 31.28 -27.46 -6.72
C GLY A 105 30.42 -26.19 -6.87
N SER A 106 30.73 -25.13 -6.07
CA SER A 106 29.98 -23.86 -6.13
C SER A 106 30.30 -23.13 -7.42
N GLY A 107 29.32 -23.09 -8.32
CA GLY A 107 29.39 -22.36 -9.60
C GLY A 107 28.97 -20.88 -9.45
N LEU A 108 29.06 -20.15 -10.56
CA LEU A 108 28.51 -18.80 -10.70
C LEU A 108 26.96 -18.80 -10.74
N PHE A 109 26.41 -19.91 -11.18
CA PHE A 109 24.97 -20.22 -11.23
C PHE A 109 24.69 -21.47 -10.39
N THR A 110 23.45 -21.61 -9.96
CA THR A 110 22.97 -22.75 -9.17
C THR A 110 21.56 -23.12 -9.60
N THR A 111 21.23 -24.40 -9.52
CA THR A 111 19.86 -24.90 -9.71
C THR A 111 19.32 -25.33 -8.36
N ARG A 112 18.20 -24.77 -7.96
CA ARG A 112 17.54 -24.99 -6.68
C ARG A 112 16.03 -25.02 -6.86
N THR A 113 15.33 -25.66 -5.92
CA THR A 113 13.87 -25.56 -5.89
C THR A 113 13.42 -24.15 -5.55
N VAL A 114 12.22 -23.78 -5.96
CA VAL A 114 11.61 -22.49 -5.62
C VAL A 114 11.53 -22.30 -4.10
N ASP A 115 11.21 -23.37 -3.37
CA ASP A 115 11.12 -23.35 -1.91
C ASP A 115 12.49 -23.04 -1.27
N GLU A 116 13.55 -23.69 -1.73
CA GLU A 116 14.92 -23.42 -1.30
C GLU A 116 15.33 -21.96 -1.57
N LEU A 117 15.04 -21.46 -2.78
CA LEU A 117 15.39 -20.08 -3.17
C LEU A 117 14.64 -19.03 -2.35
N LEU A 118 13.38 -19.30 -2.01
CA LEU A 118 12.58 -18.37 -1.19
C LEU A 118 12.91 -18.48 0.28
N TRP A 119 12.75 -19.68 0.87
CA TRP A 119 12.72 -19.81 2.34
C TRP A 119 14.03 -20.24 2.94
N GLY A 120 14.92 -20.79 2.14
CA GLY A 120 16.30 -21.01 2.52
C GLY A 120 16.81 -22.44 2.37
N TYR A 121 18.10 -22.52 2.06
CA TYR A 121 18.90 -23.74 2.03
C TYR A 121 20.28 -23.48 2.66
N GLU A 122 20.91 -24.52 3.16
CA GLU A 122 22.29 -24.42 3.63
C GLU A 122 23.26 -24.38 2.45
N ASP A 123 23.99 -23.26 2.31
CA ASP A 123 24.98 -23.09 1.25
C ASP A 123 26.38 -23.51 1.77
N PRO A 124 27.06 -24.44 1.08
CA PRO A 124 28.36 -24.96 1.56
C PRO A 124 29.44 -23.87 1.69
N LEU A 125 29.44 -22.87 0.80
CA LEU A 125 30.41 -21.78 0.87
C LEU A 125 30.12 -20.86 2.04
N LEU A 126 28.85 -20.50 2.28
CA LEU A 126 28.45 -19.71 3.46
C LEU A 126 28.72 -20.50 4.76
N ALA A 127 28.45 -21.80 4.79
CA ALA A 127 28.75 -22.65 5.93
C ALA A 127 30.25 -22.63 6.26
N ARG A 128 31.11 -22.61 5.25
CA ARG A 128 32.57 -22.50 5.45
C ARG A 128 32.96 -21.10 5.92
N VAL A 129 32.41 -20.05 5.34
CA VAL A 129 32.69 -18.66 5.74
C VAL A 129 32.21 -18.40 7.16
N SER A 130 31.08 -18.94 7.57
CA SER A 130 30.52 -18.76 8.94
C SER A 130 31.44 -19.34 10.05
N GLN A 131 32.24 -20.34 9.75
CA GLN A 131 33.25 -20.89 10.71
C GLN A 131 34.32 -19.84 11.02
N THR A 132 34.63 -18.93 10.11
CA THR A 132 35.67 -17.90 10.31
C THR A 132 35.06 -16.53 10.62
N ASN A 133 33.78 -16.33 10.34
CA ASN A 133 33.03 -15.10 10.60
C ASN A 133 31.62 -15.44 11.10
N PRO A 134 31.36 -15.44 12.41
CA PRO A 134 30.08 -15.81 13.01
C PRO A 134 28.91 -14.90 12.59
N ASP A 135 29.18 -13.69 12.08
CA ASP A 135 28.15 -12.77 11.58
C ASP A 135 27.55 -13.19 10.23
N VAL A 136 28.17 -14.21 9.58
CA VAL A 136 27.68 -14.77 8.32
C VAL A 136 26.82 -15.97 8.60
N GLU A 137 25.56 -15.90 8.20
CA GLU A 137 24.63 -17.03 8.30
C GLU A 137 24.94 -18.07 7.20
N LYS A 138 24.85 -19.35 7.57
CA LYS A 138 25.09 -20.48 6.64
C LYS A 138 23.91 -20.76 5.71
N ILE A 139 22.72 -20.27 6.05
CA ILE A 139 21.50 -20.44 5.27
C ILE A 139 21.27 -19.20 4.41
N PHE A 140 20.95 -19.43 3.15
CA PHE A 140 20.55 -18.37 2.22
C PHE A 140 19.15 -18.63 1.68
N GLY A 141 18.32 -17.57 1.56
CA GLY A 141 17.04 -17.53 0.91
C GLY A 141 16.57 -16.09 0.75
N LEU A 142 15.91 -15.79 -0.36
CA LEU A 142 15.45 -14.43 -0.68
C LEU A 142 14.43 -13.90 0.33
N MET A 143 13.64 -14.79 0.91
CA MET A 143 12.64 -14.53 1.94
C MET A 143 12.99 -15.18 3.28
N TYR A 144 14.25 -15.65 3.45
CA TYR A 144 14.70 -16.30 4.67
C TYR A 144 14.48 -15.40 5.88
N LYS A 145 13.94 -15.96 6.96
CA LYS A 145 13.55 -15.23 8.19
C LYS A 145 12.50 -14.12 7.99
N LYS A 146 11.78 -14.10 6.86
CA LYS A 146 10.67 -13.15 6.63
C LYS A 146 9.32 -13.71 7.06
N ASN A 147 9.17 -15.04 7.11
CA ASN A 147 7.95 -15.70 7.55
C ASN A 147 7.88 -15.74 9.09
N GLY A 148 6.79 -15.27 9.65
CA GLY A 148 6.59 -15.19 11.11
C GLY A 148 7.48 -14.16 11.82
N SER A 149 8.04 -13.18 11.12
CA SER A 149 8.94 -12.19 11.69
C SER A 149 8.53 -10.76 11.39
N HIS A 150 9.11 -9.82 12.08
CA HIS A 150 8.88 -8.38 11.91
C HIS A 150 10.15 -7.64 11.43
N SER A 151 9.95 -6.49 10.79
CA SER A 151 11.04 -5.65 10.26
C SER A 151 11.68 -4.72 11.30
N GLY A 152 11.30 -4.84 12.58
CA GLY A 152 11.66 -3.94 13.68
C GLY A 152 10.49 -3.06 14.09
N GLU A 153 10.70 -2.26 15.12
CA GLU A 153 9.72 -1.31 15.63
C GLU A 153 9.55 -0.14 14.70
N PHE A 154 8.29 0.27 14.51
CA PHE A 154 7.90 1.51 13.87
C PHE A 154 7.17 2.40 14.86
N ILE A 155 7.46 3.69 14.86
CA ILE A 155 6.63 4.70 15.51
C ILE A 155 5.94 5.51 14.42
N TYR A 156 4.61 5.57 14.49
CA TYR A 156 3.76 6.27 13.52
C TYR A 156 3.13 7.48 14.17
N ARG A 157 2.91 8.53 13.40
CA ARG A 157 2.07 9.68 13.79
C ARG A 157 0.59 9.33 13.64
N THR A 158 -0.21 9.67 14.64
CA THR A 158 -1.66 9.37 14.64
C THR A 158 -2.49 10.40 13.88
N GLY A 159 -1.90 11.51 13.47
CA GLY A 159 -2.64 12.62 12.85
C GLY A 159 -3.45 13.48 13.82
N GLN A 160 -3.34 13.26 15.14
CA GLN A 160 -4.10 14.01 16.15
C GLN A 160 -3.80 15.51 16.12
N GLN A 161 -2.55 15.89 15.86
CA GLN A 161 -2.13 17.28 15.77
C GLN A 161 -2.32 17.85 14.35
N ASN A 162 -2.03 17.02 13.34
CA ASN A 162 -2.15 17.36 11.93
C ASN A 162 -2.58 16.11 11.16
N TYR A 163 -3.81 16.08 10.64
CA TYR A 163 -4.37 14.94 9.94
C TYR A 163 -3.55 14.51 8.69
N MET A 164 -2.83 15.45 8.05
CA MET A 164 -1.96 15.18 6.91
C MET A 164 -0.77 14.27 7.27
N GLU A 165 -0.43 14.18 8.55
CA GLU A 165 0.64 13.31 9.04
C GLU A 165 0.15 11.94 9.50
N TYR A 166 -1.16 11.67 9.34
CA TYR A 166 -1.72 10.38 9.72
C TYR A 166 -1.02 9.20 9.00
N GLY A 167 -0.54 8.25 9.80
CA GLY A 167 0.17 7.06 9.30
C GLY A 167 1.63 7.31 8.91
N HIS A 168 2.16 8.53 9.00
CA HIS A 168 3.57 8.80 8.71
C HIS A 168 4.48 8.09 9.72
N VAL A 169 5.56 7.51 9.21
CA VAL A 169 6.60 6.88 10.02
C VAL A 169 7.49 7.97 10.61
N GLU A 170 7.49 8.08 11.93
CA GLU A 170 8.36 8.99 12.67
C GLU A 170 9.76 8.36 12.86
N THR A 171 9.79 7.10 13.28
CA THR A 171 11.04 6.36 13.46
C THR A 171 10.90 4.91 13.01
N TRP A 172 12.00 4.34 12.57
CA TRP A 172 12.16 2.92 12.31
C TRP A 172 13.38 2.39 13.07
N LYS A 173 13.18 1.36 13.92
CA LYS A 173 14.24 0.82 14.80
C LYS A 173 14.90 1.89 15.66
N GLY A 174 14.09 2.83 16.20
CA GLY A 174 14.56 3.93 17.03
C GLY A 174 15.31 5.04 16.29
N LYS A 175 15.33 5.03 14.94
CA LYS A 175 16.00 6.04 14.13
C LYS A 175 14.99 6.84 13.33
N SER A 176 15.11 8.17 13.36
CA SER A 176 14.35 9.10 12.51
C SER A 176 14.96 9.28 11.12
N GLU A 177 16.24 8.91 10.98
CA GLU A 177 16.99 8.95 9.72
C GLU A 177 17.79 7.66 9.53
N LEU A 178 17.93 7.24 8.29
CA LEU A 178 18.80 6.14 7.91
C LEU A 178 20.26 6.59 7.87
N ASN A 179 21.18 5.62 7.74
CA ASN A 179 22.62 5.88 7.63
C ASN A 179 23.27 5.06 6.52
N PHE A 180 22.52 4.70 5.50
CA PHE A 180 22.99 3.88 4.39
C PHE A 180 23.48 4.70 3.21
N TRP A 181 22.98 5.92 3.05
CA TRP A 181 23.13 6.77 1.90
C TRP A 181 24.03 7.96 2.20
N THR A 182 24.49 8.66 1.16
CA THR A 182 25.52 9.71 1.31
C THR A 182 24.95 11.09 1.63
N SER A 183 23.64 11.32 1.50
CA SER A 183 22.99 12.58 1.84
C SER A 183 21.89 12.41 2.87
N ASN A 184 21.62 13.46 3.67
CA ASN A 184 20.53 13.48 4.63
C ASN A 184 19.17 13.28 3.94
N GLN A 185 18.97 13.92 2.78
CA GLN A 185 17.76 13.76 1.99
C GLN A 185 17.50 12.30 1.59
N SER A 186 18.54 11.57 1.15
CA SER A 186 18.42 10.16 0.80
C SER A 186 18.23 9.24 2.00
N ASN A 187 18.68 9.66 3.19
CA ASN A 187 18.50 8.94 4.45
C ASN A 187 17.18 9.29 5.15
N SER A 188 16.44 10.30 4.72
CA SER A 188 15.19 10.71 5.36
C SER A 188 14.10 9.63 5.25
N ILE A 189 13.39 9.40 6.36
CA ILE A 189 12.19 8.57 6.41
C ILE A 189 11.00 9.49 6.15
N ASN A 190 10.32 9.29 5.02
CA ASN A 190 9.20 10.13 4.62
C ASN A 190 7.95 9.28 4.35
N GLY A 191 6.78 9.79 4.75
CA GLY A 191 5.48 9.20 4.50
C GLY A 191 5.17 7.98 5.37
N SER A 192 4.22 7.17 4.92
CA SER A 192 3.74 5.99 5.64
C SER A 192 4.55 4.72 5.27
N ASP A 193 4.23 3.60 5.93
CA ASP A 193 4.72 2.27 5.53
C ASP A 193 3.91 1.65 4.36
N GLY A 194 3.01 2.41 3.77
CA GLY A 194 2.11 1.97 2.71
C GLY A 194 0.85 1.24 3.20
N SER A 195 0.56 1.24 4.51
CA SER A 195 -0.65 0.64 5.07
C SER A 195 -1.77 1.64 5.37
N ALA A 196 -1.43 2.92 5.55
CA ALA A 196 -2.36 3.98 5.88
C ALA A 196 -1.93 5.30 5.24
N PHE A 197 -2.90 6.13 4.86
CA PHE A 197 -2.71 7.46 4.29
C PHE A 197 -3.72 8.42 4.89
N HIS A 198 -3.38 9.71 4.91
CA HIS A 198 -4.27 10.74 5.43
C HIS A 198 -5.55 10.88 4.56
N PRO A 199 -6.66 11.30 5.15
CA PRO A 199 -7.87 11.65 4.39
C PRO A 199 -7.69 12.96 3.62
N LEU A 200 -8.64 13.27 2.72
CA LEU A 200 -8.68 14.49 1.91
C LEU A 200 -7.45 14.63 1.00
N LEU A 201 -7.12 13.54 0.29
CA LEU A 201 -6.02 13.51 -0.67
C LEU A 201 -6.26 14.45 -1.85
N GLU A 202 -5.20 15.15 -2.27
CA GLU A 202 -5.20 16.03 -3.43
C GLU A 202 -4.44 15.40 -4.61
N LYS A 203 -4.82 15.74 -5.84
CA LYS A 203 -4.17 15.22 -7.06
C LYS A 203 -2.75 15.76 -7.28
N ASN A 204 -2.43 16.91 -6.71
CA ASN A 204 -1.15 17.58 -6.87
C ASN A 204 -0.12 17.21 -5.81
N GLU A 205 -0.50 16.41 -4.80
CA GLU A 205 0.41 15.97 -3.75
C GLU A 205 1.23 14.74 -4.14
N ARG A 206 2.42 14.61 -3.53
CA ARG A 206 3.25 13.41 -3.60
C ARG A 206 2.99 12.52 -2.40
N ILE A 207 2.63 11.28 -2.66
CA ILE A 207 2.46 10.26 -1.62
C ILE A 207 3.80 9.56 -1.40
N TYR A 208 4.33 9.65 -0.17
CA TYR A 208 5.58 8.99 0.19
C TYR A 208 5.34 7.68 0.94
N ILE A 209 6.14 6.67 0.59
CA ILE A 209 6.10 5.34 1.23
C ILE A 209 7.52 4.96 1.63
N PHE A 210 7.75 4.80 2.93
CA PHE A 210 8.99 4.26 3.44
C PHE A 210 8.98 2.73 3.33
N THR A 211 9.99 2.17 2.70
CA THR A 211 10.13 0.72 2.56
C THR A 211 11.49 0.24 3.08
N PRO A 212 11.52 -0.51 4.20
CA PRO A 212 12.74 -1.12 4.73
C PRO A 212 13.44 -2.07 3.75
N ASP A 213 12.68 -2.63 2.81
CA ASP A 213 13.23 -3.58 1.83
C ASP A 213 14.14 -2.89 0.82
N LEU A 214 13.88 -1.62 0.49
CA LEU A 214 14.73 -0.79 -0.37
C LEU A 214 15.60 0.20 0.43
N CYS A 215 15.41 0.25 1.75
CA CYS A 215 16.12 1.18 2.66
C CYS A 215 15.97 2.64 2.23
N ARG A 216 14.79 3.02 1.73
CA ARG A 216 14.49 4.40 1.33
C ARG A 216 12.99 4.65 1.30
N SER A 217 12.63 5.91 1.27
CA SER A 217 11.29 6.36 0.91
C SER A 217 11.16 6.48 -0.61
N ILE A 218 10.01 6.06 -1.14
CA ILE A 218 9.63 6.20 -2.55
C ILE A 218 8.43 7.13 -2.61
N TYR A 219 8.38 8.04 -3.58
CA TYR A 219 7.21 8.86 -3.81
C TYR A 219 6.41 8.38 -5.02
N MET A 220 5.11 8.65 -4.96
CA MET A 220 4.16 8.40 -6.03
C MET A 220 3.43 9.68 -6.39
N GLU A 221 3.07 9.84 -7.65
CA GLU A 221 2.34 10.97 -8.20
C GLU A 221 1.01 10.50 -8.79
N PHE A 222 0.02 11.40 -8.79
CA PHE A 222 -1.29 11.13 -9.37
C PHE A 222 -1.18 10.81 -10.86
N GLU A 223 -1.85 9.76 -11.29
CA GLU A 223 -1.92 9.35 -12.68
C GLU A 223 -3.30 9.61 -13.30
N LYS A 224 -4.36 9.14 -12.63
CA LYS A 224 -5.74 9.23 -13.13
C LYS A 224 -6.77 8.92 -12.05
N ASP A 225 -8.01 9.33 -12.33
CA ASP A 225 -9.18 8.88 -11.58
C ASP A 225 -9.53 7.43 -11.97
N VAL A 226 -9.94 6.65 -10.99
CA VAL A 226 -10.37 5.25 -11.15
C VAL A 226 -11.54 4.95 -10.23
N GLU A 227 -12.23 3.84 -10.50
CA GLU A 227 -13.28 3.32 -9.63
C GLU A 227 -13.00 1.85 -9.32
N VAL A 228 -13.18 1.46 -8.06
CA VAL A 228 -12.98 0.09 -7.60
C VAL A 228 -14.18 -0.32 -6.74
N LYS A 229 -14.94 -1.31 -7.20
CA LYS A 229 -16.19 -1.75 -6.52
C LYS A 229 -17.15 -0.58 -6.21
N GLY A 230 -17.30 0.37 -7.14
CA GLY A 230 -18.16 1.55 -6.95
C GLY A 230 -17.56 2.64 -6.05
N ILE A 231 -16.32 2.47 -5.56
CA ILE A 231 -15.63 3.46 -4.73
C ILE A 231 -14.74 4.31 -5.63
N PRO A 232 -14.95 5.65 -5.70
CA PRO A 232 -14.06 6.55 -6.43
C PRO A 232 -12.68 6.58 -5.78
N ALA A 233 -11.63 6.57 -6.59
CA ALA A 233 -10.25 6.57 -6.11
C ALA A 233 -9.33 7.34 -7.05
N TYR A 234 -8.22 7.82 -6.50
CA TYR A 234 -7.10 8.38 -7.24
C TYR A 234 -6.02 7.32 -7.38
N ARG A 235 -5.55 7.11 -8.61
CA ARG A 235 -4.39 6.26 -8.87
C ARG A 235 -3.11 7.05 -8.73
N PHE A 236 -2.24 6.57 -7.86
CA PHE A 236 -0.87 7.06 -7.70
C PHE A 236 0.12 6.03 -8.19
N THR A 237 1.16 6.48 -8.91
CA THR A 237 2.21 5.63 -9.47
C THR A 237 3.58 6.25 -9.25
N PRO A 238 4.64 5.45 -9.07
CA PRO A 238 5.98 5.98 -9.01
C PRO A 238 6.38 6.49 -10.41
N PRO A 239 6.78 7.76 -10.54
CA PRO A 239 7.30 8.26 -11.81
C PRO A 239 8.70 7.69 -12.10
N ARG A 240 9.15 7.75 -13.36
CA ARG A 240 10.48 7.31 -13.79
C ARG A 240 11.60 7.94 -12.95
N SER A 241 11.43 9.20 -12.55
CA SER A 241 12.38 9.97 -11.74
C SER A 241 12.69 9.37 -10.37
N VAL A 242 11.84 8.47 -9.83
CA VAL A 242 12.09 7.81 -8.53
C VAL A 242 13.36 6.97 -8.54
N LEU A 243 13.59 6.21 -9.62
CA LEU A 243 14.78 5.38 -9.81
C LEU A 243 15.68 5.91 -10.94
N ALA A 244 15.56 7.20 -11.26
CA ALA A 244 16.43 7.81 -12.26
C ALA A 244 17.88 7.94 -11.76
N SER A 245 18.83 7.90 -12.69
CA SER A 245 20.23 8.18 -12.41
C SER A 245 20.39 9.63 -11.91
N LYS A 246 21.53 9.95 -11.31
CA LYS A 246 21.82 11.31 -10.86
C LYS A 246 21.93 12.33 -12.01
N GLU A 247 22.24 11.86 -13.20
CA GLU A 247 22.31 12.68 -14.42
C GLU A 247 20.91 13.09 -14.89
N GLU A 248 19.92 12.19 -14.76
CA GLU A 248 18.51 12.45 -15.10
C GLU A 248 17.77 13.14 -13.94
N ASN A 249 18.07 12.75 -12.69
CA ASN A 249 17.49 13.35 -11.48
C ASN A 249 18.56 13.60 -10.42
N PRO A 250 19.12 14.82 -10.32
CA PRO A 250 20.16 15.16 -9.34
C PRO A 250 19.78 14.90 -7.88
N ALA A 251 18.49 14.91 -7.53
CA ALA A 251 18.01 14.59 -6.18
C ALA A 251 18.34 13.14 -5.77
N ASN A 252 18.62 12.25 -6.72
CA ASN A 252 19.01 10.87 -6.47
C ASN A 252 20.53 10.69 -6.27
N GLU A 253 21.34 11.75 -6.35
CA GLU A 253 22.80 11.65 -6.20
C GLU A 253 23.21 10.93 -4.91
N GLY A 254 22.52 11.22 -3.81
CA GLY A 254 22.79 10.61 -2.52
C GLY A 254 22.62 9.09 -2.46
N PHE A 255 21.87 8.48 -3.39
CA PHE A 255 21.74 7.01 -3.50
C PHE A 255 22.91 6.36 -4.24
N CYS A 256 23.80 7.15 -4.83
CA CYS A 256 25.04 6.68 -5.43
C CYS A 256 26.18 6.72 -4.41
N VAL A 257 26.37 5.62 -3.66
CA VAL A 257 27.35 5.56 -2.56
C VAL A 257 28.80 5.57 -3.05
N SER A 258 29.05 5.04 -4.24
CA SER A 258 30.37 5.05 -4.87
C SER A 258 30.27 5.68 -6.25
N PRO A 259 30.94 6.80 -6.52
CA PRO A 259 30.88 7.50 -7.82
C PRO A 259 31.22 6.63 -9.03
N ARG A 260 32.06 5.59 -8.84
CA ARG A 260 32.46 4.65 -9.90
C ARG A 260 31.46 3.52 -10.11
N GLU A 261 30.47 3.39 -9.25
CA GLU A 261 29.49 2.28 -9.23
C GLU A 261 28.05 2.78 -9.30
N CYS A 262 27.83 4.03 -9.75
CA CYS A 262 26.50 4.56 -10.00
C CYS A 262 25.86 3.80 -11.16
N LEU A 263 24.63 3.38 -10.98
CA LEU A 263 23.85 2.70 -12.00
C LEU A 263 23.01 3.71 -12.78
N GLY A 264 22.63 3.34 -13.99
CA GLY A 264 21.73 4.15 -14.82
C GLY A 264 20.28 4.13 -14.33
N THR A 265 19.43 4.86 -15.05
CA THR A 265 18.02 5.02 -14.70
C THR A 265 17.26 3.68 -14.70
N GLY A 266 16.41 3.52 -13.68
CA GLY A 266 15.58 2.32 -13.45
C GLY A 266 16.17 1.33 -12.45
N LEU A 267 17.35 1.62 -11.89
CA LEU A 267 18.08 0.75 -11.00
C LEU A 267 18.42 1.43 -9.66
N LEU A 268 18.33 0.66 -8.58
CA LEU A 268 18.79 1.07 -7.25
C LEU A 268 19.72 0.01 -6.67
N LYS A 269 20.98 0.34 -6.44
CA LYS A 269 21.95 -0.54 -5.77
C LYS A 269 21.68 -0.52 -4.27
N VAL A 270 21.11 -1.61 -3.72
CA VAL A 270 20.77 -1.72 -2.30
C VAL A 270 21.86 -2.37 -1.44
N SER A 271 23.04 -2.60 -2.01
CA SER A 271 24.21 -3.16 -1.32
C SER A 271 24.54 -2.50 0.02
N PRO A 272 24.44 -1.15 0.19
CA PRO A 272 24.77 -0.49 1.46
C PRO A 272 23.94 -0.99 2.63
N CYS A 273 22.68 -1.31 2.43
CA CYS A 273 21.80 -1.83 3.47
C CYS A 273 21.65 -3.36 3.45
N ARG A 274 22.33 -4.05 2.54
CA ARG A 274 22.33 -5.51 2.38
C ARG A 274 23.70 -6.13 2.66
N LYS A 275 24.43 -5.58 3.65
CA LYS A 275 25.76 -6.07 4.09
C LYS A 275 26.77 -6.19 2.95
N GLY A 276 26.66 -5.36 1.90
CA GLY A 276 27.55 -5.36 0.74
C GLY A 276 27.24 -6.40 -0.35
N ALA A 277 26.15 -7.16 -0.23
CA ALA A 277 25.71 -8.06 -1.32
C ALA A 277 25.41 -7.26 -2.60
N PRO A 278 25.78 -7.78 -3.80
CA PRO A 278 25.64 -7.04 -5.06
C PRO A 278 24.20 -7.01 -5.59
N VAL A 279 23.27 -6.70 -4.70
CA VAL A 279 21.83 -6.66 -4.99
C VAL A 279 21.44 -5.32 -5.58
N VAL A 280 20.67 -5.37 -6.66
CA VAL A 280 20.10 -4.23 -7.37
C VAL A 280 18.58 -4.40 -7.47
N ALA A 281 17.84 -3.39 -7.06
CA ALA A 281 16.38 -3.34 -7.20
C ALA A 281 16.00 -2.60 -8.48
N SER A 282 14.92 -3.05 -9.13
CA SER A 282 14.28 -2.39 -10.26
C SER A 282 12.77 -2.65 -10.26
N PHE A 283 12.04 -2.05 -11.19
CA PHE A 283 10.72 -2.55 -11.55
C PHE A 283 10.86 -3.83 -12.40
N PRO A 284 9.81 -4.70 -12.46
CA PRO A 284 9.87 -5.94 -13.23
C PRO A 284 10.22 -5.69 -14.69
N HIS A 285 11.02 -6.59 -15.27
CA HIS A 285 11.52 -6.52 -16.64
C HIS A 285 12.22 -5.19 -16.98
N PHE A 286 12.77 -4.49 -15.95
CA PHE A 286 13.38 -3.16 -16.07
C PHE A 286 12.40 -2.08 -16.57
N TYR A 287 11.11 -2.23 -16.27
CA TYR A 287 10.08 -1.23 -16.59
C TYR A 287 10.49 0.16 -16.04
N LEU A 288 10.33 1.21 -16.83
CA LEU A 288 10.83 2.57 -16.58
C LEU A 288 12.36 2.69 -16.51
N GLY A 289 13.12 1.64 -16.81
CA GLY A 289 14.58 1.66 -16.91
C GLY A 289 15.08 2.10 -18.28
N GLU A 290 16.41 2.09 -18.44
CA GLU A 290 17.06 2.33 -19.73
C GLU A 290 16.97 1.06 -20.60
N ASP A 291 16.76 1.23 -21.90
CA ASP A 291 16.61 0.15 -22.87
C ASP A 291 17.82 -0.81 -22.91
N LYS A 292 19.01 -0.31 -22.58
CA LYS A 292 20.22 -1.14 -22.51
C LYS A 292 20.10 -2.32 -21.52
N TYR A 293 19.33 -2.16 -20.41
CA TYR A 293 19.13 -3.25 -19.44
C TYR A 293 18.18 -4.30 -19.97
N VAL A 294 17.14 -3.87 -20.68
CA VAL A 294 16.21 -4.77 -21.37
C VAL A 294 16.93 -5.52 -22.48
N ALA A 295 17.73 -4.80 -23.29
CA ALA A 295 18.48 -5.38 -24.40
C ALA A 295 19.58 -6.34 -23.95
N ALA A 296 20.15 -6.17 -22.75
CA ALA A 296 21.23 -7.01 -22.23
C ALA A 296 20.80 -8.44 -21.86
N ILE A 297 19.50 -8.69 -21.64
CA ILE A 297 18.98 -9.98 -21.20
C ILE A 297 17.92 -10.46 -22.18
N GLY A 298 18.07 -11.65 -22.74
CA GLY A 298 17.01 -12.30 -23.53
C GLY A 298 15.86 -12.74 -22.65
N GLY A 299 14.61 -12.54 -23.13
CA GLY A 299 13.40 -12.83 -22.36
C GLY A 299 12.83 -11.64 -21.57
N MET A 300 13.49 -10.48 -21.57
CA MET A 300 12.93 -9.25 -20.97
C MET A 300 11.93 -8.58 -21.91
N SER A 301 10.73 -8.27 -21.37
CA SER A 301 9.64 -7.61 -22.09
C SER A 301 8.85 -6.72 -21.12
N PRO A 302 9.27 -5.47 -20.91
CA PRO A 302 8.57 -4.55 -20.01
C PRO A 302 7.18 -4.20 -20.56
N GLN A 303 6.14 -4.38 -19.73
CA GLN A 303 4.76 -4.08 -20.07
C GLN A 303 4.11 -3.31 -18.92
N ARG A 304 3.49 -2.17 -19.23
CA ARG A 304 2.87 -1.32 -18.21
C ARG A 304 1.84 -2.07 -17.36
N GLU A 305 0.96 -2.81 -17.97
CA GLU A 305 -0.14 -3.50 -17.28
C GLU A 305 0.35 -4.53 -16.28
N HIS A 306 1.42 -5.25 -16.62
CA HIS A 306 1.97 -6.32 -15.82
C HIS A 306 3.07 -5.87 -14.84
N HIS A 307 3.74 -4.73 -15.11
CA HIS A 307 4.96 -4.35 -14.39
C HIS A 307 4.86 -3.02 -13.64
N GLN A 308 3.82 -2.20 -13.88
CA GLN A 308 3.62 -0.93 -13.18
C GLN A 308 3.19 -1.17 -11.73
N THR A 309 3.85 -0.50 -10.79
CA THR A 309 3.39 -0.35 -9.41
C THR A 309 2.37 0.76 -9.33
N PHE A 310 1.28 0.57 -8.58
CA PHE A 310 0.29 1.61 -8.32
C PHE A 310 -0.45 1.42 -7.00
N LEU A 311 -1.02 2.52 -6.51
CA LEU A 311 -1.98 2.57 -5.41
C LEU A 311 -3.23 3.31 -5.86
N ASP A 312 -4.39 2.71 -5.66
CA ASP A 312 -5.69 3.36 -5.82
C ASP A 312 -6.22 3.71 -4.43
N LEU A 313 -6.26 5.00 -4.11
CA LEU A 313 -6.64 5.54 -2.81
C LEU A 313 -7.95 6.30 -2.91
N ASN A 314 -8.88 6.04 -2.02
CA ASN A 314 -10.08 6.88 -1.92
C ASN A 314 -9.70 8.27 -1.40
N PRO A 315 -9.95 9.37 -2.14
CA PRO A 315 -9.48 10.70 -1.75
C PRO A 315 -10.07 11.21 -0.45
N THR A 316 -11.32 10.87 -0.15
CA THR A 316 -12.01 11.37 1.04
C THR A 316 -11.48 10.73 2.33
N THR A 317 -11.11 9.44 2.27
CA THR A 317 -10.77 8.66 3.48
C THR A 317 -9.30 8.26 3.58
N GLY A 318 -8.51 8.33 2.50
CA GLY A 318 -7.15 7.80 2.46
C GLY A 318 -7.07 6.27 2.40
N VAL A 319 -8.20 5.56 2.34
CA VAL A 319 -8.23 4.09 2.33
C VAL A 319 -7.75 3.54 0.99
N ILE A 320 -6.90 2.52 1.06
CA ILE A 320 -6.45 1.77 -0.11
C ILE A 320 -7.60 0.89 -0.59
N VAL A 321 -8.08 1.13 -1.81
CA VAL A 321 -9.12 0.30 -2.43
C VAL A 321 -8.55 -0.76 -3.36
N ARG A 322 -7.37 -0.50 -3.95
CA ARG A 322 -6.58 -1.46 -4.70
C ARG A 322 -5.10 -1.05 -4.71
N ALA A 323 -4.21 -2.01 -4.60
CA ALA A 323 -2.78 -1.76 -4.75
C ALA A 323 -2.11 -2.92 -5.49
N ASN A 324 -1.10 -2.57 -6.30
CA ASN A 324 -0.15 -3.52 -6.86
C ASN A 324 1.25 -2.96 -6.62
N LYS A 325 1.99 -3.58 -5.73
CA LYS A 325 3.39 -3.26 -5.48
C LYS A 325 4.25 -4.31 -6.16
N ARG A 326 5.08 -3.88 -7.10
CA ARG A 326 5.92 -4.75 -7.91
C ARG A 326 7.38 -4.33 -7.80
N ALA A 327 8.26 -5.27 -7.56
CA ALA A 327 9.69 -5.04 -7.46
C ALA A 327 10.46 -6.25 -7.95
N GLN A 328 11.57 -6.01 -8.63
CA GLN A 328 12.48 -7.03 -9.15
C GLN A 328 13.79 -6.98 -8.39
N ILE A 329 14.30 -8.15 -8.05
CA ILE A 329 15.62 -8.36 -7.46
C ILE A 329 16.57 -8.81 -8.56
N ASN A 330 17.66 -8.09 -8.70
CA ASN A 330 18.72 -8.38 -9.65
C ASN A 330 20.07 -8.49 -8.91
N ILE A 331 21.02 -9.17 -9.54
CA ILE A 331 22.40 -9.25 -9.08
C ILE A 331 23.30 -8.60 -10.12
N LEU A 332 24.17 -7.71 -9.64
CA LEU A 332 25.25 -7.17 -10.47
C LEU A 332 26.31 -8.25 -10.68
N ILE A 333 26.38 -8.76 -11.90
CA ILE A 333 27.39 -9.67 -12.38
C ILE A 333 28.45 -8.86 -13.10
N ASN A 334 29.73 -9.06 -12.77
CA ASN A 334 30.83 -8.37 -13.41
C ASN A 334 32.11 -9.21 -13.35
N ARG A 335 33.09 -8.83 -14.11
CA ARG A 335 34.41 -9.45 -14.04
C ARG A 335 35.06 -9.12 -12.69
N LEU A 336 35.46 -10.15 -11.94
CA LEU A 336 36.13 -10.04 -10.66
C LEU A 336 37.59 -10.50 -10.75
N THR A 337 38.52 -9.62 -10.46
CA THR A 337 39.95 -9.95 -10.43
C THR A 337 40.21 -11.06 -9.41
N GLY A 338 40.96 -12.10 -9.82
CA GLY A 338 41.26 -13.26 -9.00
C GLY A 338 40.24 -14.40 -9.08
N PHE A 339 39.14 -14.23 -9.84
CA PHE A 339 38.17 -15.31 -10.11
C PHE A 339 38.14 -15.63 -11.62
N PRO A 340 38.93 -16.63 -12.09
CA PRO A 340 39.07 -16.94 -13.52
C PRO A 340 37.76 -17.23 -14.22
N LYS A 341 36.79 -17.86 -13.52
CA LYS A 341 35.46 -18.19 -14.05
C LYS A 341 34.64 -16.94 -14.46
N THR A 342 35.03 -15.74 -13.99
CA THR A 342 34.33 -14.49 -14.34
C THR A 342 35.00 -13.73 -15.49
N ARG A 343 36.09 -14.26 -16.09
CA ARG A 343 36.94 -13.52 -17.04
C ARG A 343 36.23 -13.07 -18.31
N LEU A 344 35.28 -13.88 -18.81
CA LEU A 344 34.55 -13.61 -20.04
C LEU A 344 33.24 -12.86 -19.81
N LEU A 345 32.88 -12.58 -18.52
CA LEU A 345 31.64 -11.91 -18.20
C LEU A 345 31.78 -10.39 -18.40
N ASN A 346 30.76 -9.81 -19.00
CA ASN A 346 30.55 -8.37 -19.07
C ASN A 346 29.70 -7.92 -17.88
N ASP A 347 29.77 -6.62 -17.55
CA ASP A 347 28.92 -6.03 -16.52
C ASP A 347 27.45 -6.17 -16.91
N THR A 348 26.73 -6.96 -16.14
CA THR A 348 25.35 -7.34 -16.42
C THR A 348 24.49 -7.26 -15.15
N ILE A 349 23.33 -6.63 -15.25
CA ILE A 349 22.32 -6.63 -14.19
C ILE A 349 21.41 -7.84 -14.42
N PHE A 350 21.74 -8.97 -13.78
CA PHE A 350 21.05 -10.23 -14.00
C PHE A 350 19.78 -10.31 -13.14
N PRO A 351 18.59 -10.51 -13.75
CA PRO A 351 17.32 -10.64 -13.03
C PRO A 351 17.24 -12.01 -12.33
N VAL A 352 16.85 -12.03 -11.07
CA VAL A 352 16.66 -13.26 -10.29
C VAL A 352 15.19 -13.60 -10.18
N MET A 353 14.42 -12.67 -9.66
CA MET A 353 12.98 -12.79 -9.52
C MET A 353 12.32 -11.43 -9.42
N PHE A 354 11.02 -11.36 -9.67
CA PHE A 354 10.21 -10.24 -9.22
C PHE A 354 9.03 -10.73 -8.38
N LEU A 355 8.56 -9.85 -7.54
CA LEU A 355 7.37 -10.06 -6.71
C LEU A 355 6.25 -9.11 -7.15
N ASN A 356 5.02 -9.61 -7.07
CA ASN A 356 3.80 -8.83 -7.21
C ASN A 356 2.97 -8.99 -5.94
N GLU A 357 2.88 -7.92 -5.17
CA GLU A 357 2.05 -7.83 -3.99
C GLU A 357 0.79 -7.08 -4.38
N SER A 358 -0.31 -7.80 -4.55
CA SER A 358 -1.58 -7.23 -4.96
C SER A 358 -2.64 -7.36 -3.88
N VAL A 359 -3.44 -6.33 -3.72
CA VAL A 359 -4.60 -6.31 -2.85
C VAL A 359 -5.74 -5.55 -3.51
N VAL A 360 -6.94 -6.06 -3.32
CA VAL A 360 -8.20 -5.38 -3.65
C VAL A 360 -9.06 -5.41 -2.41
N ILE A 361 -9.69 -4.30 -2.07
CA ILE A 361 -10.58 -4.19 -0.92
C ILE A 361 -11.66 -5.30 -0.97
N ASP A 362 -11.87 -6.00 0.14
CA ASP A 362 -12.92 -7.00 0.26
C ASP A 362 -14.33 -6.37 0.29
N ASP A 363 -15.38 -7.17 0.08
CA ASP A 363 -16.75 -6.64 -0.04
C ASP A 363 -17.26 -6.04 1.27
N ALA A 364 -16.89 -6.61 2.43
CA ALA A 364 -17.30 -6.10 3.72
C ALA A 364 -16.64 -4.74 4.02
N SER A 365 -15.36 -4.60 3.73
CA SER A 365 -14.64 -3.34 3.85
C SER A 365 -15.13 -2.30 2.85
N ALA A 366 -15.42 -2.69 1.60
CA ALA A 366 -16.01 -1.82 0.59
C ALA A 366 -17.38 -1.26 1.05
N ALA A 367 -18.24 -2.11 1.62
CA ALA A 367 -19.53 -1.68 2.17
C ALA A 367 -19.38 -0.66 3.31
N ARG A 368 -18.35 -0.81 4.17
CA ARG A 368 -18.04 0.18 5.23
C ARG A 368 -17.60 1.52 4.64
N VAL A 369 -16.76 1.51 3.61
CA VAL A 369 -16.32 2.73 2.92
C VAL A 369 -17.51 3.41 2.25
N HIS A 370 -18.38 2.68 1.54
CA HIS A 370 -19.61 3.23 0.96
C HIS A 370 -20.50 3.92 2.00
N LYS A 371 -20.73 3.26 3.15
CA LYS A 371 -21.52 3.85 4.25
C LYS A 371 -20.88 5.15 4.75
N LEU A 372 -19.56 5.17 4.92
CA LEU A 372 -18.82 6.37 5.34
C LEU A 372 -18.95 7.49 4.31
N LEU A 373 -18.75 7.20 3.02
CA LEU A 373 -18.90 8.18 1.94
C LEU A 373 -20.31 8.75 1.87
N LEU A 374 -21.34 7.91 2.07
CA LEU A 374 -22.73 8.38 2.16
C LEU A 374 -22.92 9.38 3.30
N ILE A 375 -22.40 9.04 4.49
CA ILE A 375 -22.48 9.95 5.66
C ILE A 375 -21.77 11.28 5.34
N VAL A 376 -20.57 11.23 4.81
CA VAL A 376 -19.80 12.44 4.43
C VAL A 376 -20.60 13.27 3.43
N THR A 377 -21.19 12.64 2.40
CA THR A 377 -22.00 13.33 1.40
C THR A 377 -23.24 14.01 2.02
N LEU A 378 -23.94 13.30 2.92
CA LEU A 378 -25.10 13.87 3.61
C LEU A 378 -24.71 15.06 4.49
N VAL A 379 -23.64 14.91 5.27
CA VAL A 379 -23.16 15.98 6.17
C VAL A 379 -22.70 17.20 5.36
N SER A 380 -21.96 16.99 4.27
CA SER A 380 -21.46 18.10 3.43
C SER A 380 -22.58 18.84 2.72
N ASN A 381 -23.68 18.15 2.38
CA ASN A 381 -24.85 18.77 1.72
C ASN A 381 -25.92 19.24 2.73
N PHE A 382 -25.74 19.00 4.04
CA PHE A 382 -26.73 19.34 5.05
C PHE A 382 -27.16 20.82 5.02
N PRO A 383 -26.27 21.82 4.89
CA PRO A 383 -26.66 23.22 4.73
C PRO A 383 -27.58 23.46 3.54
N LEU A 384 -27.30 22.83 2.38
CA LEU A 384 -28.13 22.96 1.19
C LEU A 384 -29.51 22.30 1.35
N ILE A 385 -29.56 21.17 2.07
CA ILE A 385 -30.82 20.50 2.40
C ILE A 385 -31.68 21.40 3.28
N ILE A 386 -31.11 22.03 4.30
CA ILE A 386 -31.86 22.98 5.17
C ILE A 386 -32.37 24.16 4.37
N VAL A 387 -31.54 24.77 3.51
CA VAL A 387 -31.95 25.90 2.65
C VAL A 387 -33.09 25.47 1.71
N GLY A 388 -33.00 24.29 1.11
CA GLY A 388 -34.03 23.74 0.25
C GLY A 388 -35.38 23.53 0.99
N LEU A 389 -35.34 22.94 2.18
CA LEU A 389 -36.50 22.77 3.04
C LEU A 389 -37.12 24.13 3.44
N GLY A 390 -36.28 25.08 3.84
CA GLY A 390 -36.72 26.44 4.15
C GLY A 390 -37.42 27.13 2.99
N ALA A 391 -36.89 27.01 1.78
CA ALA A 391 -37.49 27.55 0.57
C ALA A 391 -38.87 26.91 0.26
N ILE A 392 -38.98 25.58 0.43
CA ILE A 392 -40.26 24.86 0.27
C ILE A 392 -41.27 25.33 1.31
N MET A 393 -40.89 25.43 2.58
CA MET A 393 -41.76 25.93 3.64
C MET A 393 -42.23 27.35 3.37
N LEU A 394 -41.34 28.23 2.90
CA LEU A 394 -41.68 29.60 2.51
C LEU A 394 -42.68 29.62 1.35
N ALA A 395 -42.48 28.81 0.32
CA ALA A 395 -43.40 28.71 -0.81
C ALA A 395 -44.82 28.23 -0.37
N VAL A 396 -44.85 27.17 0.48
CA VAL A 396 -46.11 26.70 1.05
C VAL A 396 -46.79 27.79 1.87
N PHE A 397 -46.04 28.51 2.70
CA PHE A 397 -46.58 29.61 3.50
C PHE A 397 -47.17 30.75 2.61
N ILE A 398 -46.48 31.14 1.56
CA ILE A 398 -46.98 32.15 0.60
C ILE A 398 -48.28 31.65 -0.06
N ILE A 399 -48.34 30.39 -0.51
CA ILE A 399 -49.54 29.80 -1.11
C ILE A 399 -50.72 29.84 -0.13
N LEU A 400 -50.48 29.44 1.13
CA LEU A 400 -51.50 29.48 2.17
C LEU A 400 -51.97 30.91 2.48
N LEU A 401 -51.07 31.87 2.51
CA LEU A 401 -51.45 33.31 2.67
C LEU A 401 -52.29 33.82 1.50
N LEU A 402 -51.92 33.50 0.26
CA LEU A 402 -52.72 33.89 -0.92
C LEU A 402 -54.08 33.23 -0.89
N TRP A 403 -54.19 31.96 -0.50
CA TRP A 403 -55.45 31.25 -0.35
C TRP A 403 -56.31 31.84 0.75
N ALA A 404 -55.75 32.16 1.89
CA ALA A 404 -56.46 32.85 3.00
C ALA A 404 -56.96 34.26 2.58
N ARG A 405 -56.13 35.01 1.83
CA ARG A 405 -56.54 36.31 1.27
C ARG A 405 -57.72 36.18 0.26
N LYS A 406 -57.66 35.17 -0.59
CA LYS A 406 -58.75 34.88 -1.56
C LYS A 406 -60.04 34.56 -0.84
N ARG A 407 -60.00 33.65 0.17
CA ARG A 407 -61.15 33.29 0.99
C ARG A 407 -61.74 34.51 1.73
N LYS A 408 -60.89 35.40 2.30
CA LYS A 408 -61.32 36.62 3.00
C LYS A 408 -62.03 37.56 2.03
N ASN A 409 -61.58 37.67 0.75
CA ASN A 409 -62.19 38.48 -0.27
C ASN A 409 -63.52 37.90 -0.79
N GLU A 410 -63.69 36.58 -0.87
CA GLU A 410 -64.95 35.90 -1.21
C GLU A 410 -65.99 36.10 -0.11
N VAL A 411 -65.60 35.99 1.16
CA VAL A 411 -66.51 36.26 2.29
C VAL A 411 -66.93 37.72 2.30
N LYS A 412 -66.09 38.71 2.01
CA LYS A 412 -66.47 40.10 1.91
C LYS A 412 -67.44 40.32 0.71
N ARG A 413 -67.28 39.64 -0.41
CA ARG A 413 -68.24 39.74 -1.55
C ARG A 413 -69.60 39.20 -1.18
N THR A 414 -69.68 38.06 -0.50
CA THR A 414 -70.98 37.46 -0.08
C THR A 414 -71.71 38.30 0.97
N VAL A 415 -71.03 39.06 1.82
CA VAL A 415 -71.66 39.94 2.80
C VAL A 415 -72.24 41.21 2.13
N PHE A 416 -71.67 41.70 1.01
CA PHE A 416 -72.18 42.90 0.30
C PHE A 416 -73.30 42.60 -0.73
N THR A 417 -73.69 41.33 -0.94
CA THR A 417 -74.72 40.96 -1.94
C THR A 417 -76.03 40.44 -1.33
N LYS A 418 -76.25 40.61 0.00
CA LYS A 418 -77.60 40.37 0.53
C LYS A 418 -78.43 41.67 0.39
N PRO A 419 -79.52 41.67 -0.39
CA PRO A 419 -80.44 42.80 -0.46
C PRO A 419 -81.24 42.91 0.82
N LEU A 420 -81.31 44.13 1.40
CA LEU A 420 -82.29 44.54 2.38
C LEU A 420 -83.67 44.46 1.77
N TYR A 421 -84.49 43.47 2.17
CA TYR A 421 -85.93 43.63 2.11
C TYR A 421 -86.48 43.37 3.48
N ALA A 422 -86.99 44.48 4.10
CA ALA A 422 -87.86 44.47 5.25
C ALA A 422 -89.30 44.17 4.79
N THR A 423 -89.98 43.30 5.51
CA THR A 423 -91.41 43.51 5.84
C THR A 423 -91.77 42.72 7.04
N SER A 424 -92.37 43.44 7.97
CA SER A 424 -93.09 43.18 9.18
C SER A 424 -94.19 42.11 9.04
N THR A 425 -94.43 41.39 10.12
CA THR A 425 -95.68 41.30 10.93
C THR A 425 -95.59 40.07 11.82
N GLU A 426 -95.63 40.33 13.12
CA GLU A 426 -96.64 39.97 14.17
C GLU A 426 -96.91 38.48 14.39
N GLU A 427 -96.73 38.18 15.56
CA GLU A 427 -97.50 37.58 16.72
C GLU A 427 -97.32 36.08 16.79
N ASP A 428 -97.31 35.38 17.89
CA ASP A 428 -97.51 35.59 19.29
C ASP A 428 -97.09 34.32 20.07
N THR A 429 -96.79 34.48 21.37
CA THR A 429 -96.92 33.53 22.46
C THR A 429 -96.29 32.12 22.33
N SER A 430 -95.67 31.53 23.26
CA SER A 430 -95.68 31.53 24.70
C SER A 430 -94.77 30.42 25.24
N TYR A 431 -94.26 30.68 26.43
CA TYR A 431 -93.89 29.73 27.47
C TYR A 431 -92.58 28.89 27.44
N SER A 432 -91.76 29.34 28.39
CA SER A 432 -90.67 28.62 29.12
C SER A 432 -91.20 27.32 29.81
N PRO A 433 -90.45 26.68 30.67
CA PRO A 433 -88.99 26.61 30.91
C PRO A 433 -88.47 25.16 31.34
N VAL A 434 -87.23 25.16 31.89
CA VAL A 434 -86.72 24.20 32.90
C VAL A 434 -86.11 22.92 32.28
N SER A 435 -84.94 22.41 32.63
CA SER A 435 -84.03 22.51 33.78
C SER A 435 -82.74 21.74 33.48
N ASP A 436 -81.65 22.29 34.02
CA ASP A 436 -80.58 21.63 34.77
C ASP A 436 -80.33 20.12 34.67
N LYS A 437 -79.08 19.78 34.49
CA LYS A 437 -78.14 19.06 35.37
C LYS A 437 -76.84 18.69 34.58
N GLU A 438 -75.75 19.27 34.90
CA GLU A 438 -74.75 18.80 35.90
C GLU A 438 -74.51 17.30 35.92
N LYS A 439 -73.23 16.91 35.63
CA LYS A 439 -72.25 16.23 36.47
C LYS A 439 -71.14 15.70 35.53
N GLU A 440 -69.97 16.14 35.74
CA GLU A 440 -68.93 15.69 36.69
C GLU A 440 -68.31 14.31 36.42
N ASP A 441 -66.99 14.36 36.35
CA ASP A 441 -65.95 13.45 36.86
C ASP A 441 -65.68 12.16 36.04
N SER A 442 -64.49 11.73 35.82
CA SER A 442 -63.32 11.60 36.72
C SER A 442 -62.12 11.12 35.94
N GLN A 443 -60.98 11.72 36.22
CA GLN A 443 -59.71 11.11 36.53
C GLN A 443 -59.62 9.57 36.42
N ASN A 444 -58.62 9.10 35.71
CA ASN A 444 -57.60 8.27 36.37
C ASN A 444 -56.29 8.18 35.54
N GLY A 445 -55.24 8.61 36.15
CA GLY A 445 -53.89 8.32 35.76
C GLY A 445 -53.46 6.94 36.26
N THR A 446 -52.54 6.36 35.62
CA THR A 446 -51.70 5.34 36.24
C THR A 446 -50.26 5.44 35.69
N TYR A 447 -49.38 5.84 36.56
CA TYR A 447 -47.95 5.59 36.56
C TYR A 447 -47.69 4.11 36.84
N ILE A 448 -46.66 3.52 36.24
CA ILE A 448 -45.79 2.42 36.71
C ILE A 448 -44.75 2.28 35.59
N GLY A 449 -43.43 2.28 35.74
CA GLY A 449 -42.56 2.03 36.88
C GLY A 449 -41.28 1.46 36.26
N LEU A 450 -40.15 2.06 36.59
CA LEU A 450 -38.80 1.59 36.29
C LEU A 450 -38.53 0.22 36.94
N THR A 451 -37.85 -0.68 36.22
CA THR A 451 -36.91 -1.63 36.87
C THR A 451 -35.71 -1.91 35.96
N GLU A 452 -34.56 -1.56 36.48
CA GLU A 452 -33.25 -2.15 36.17
C GLU A 452 -33.22 -3.64 36.44
N LYS A 453 -32.46 -4.39 35.65
CA LYS A 453 -31.58 -5.46 36.18
C LYS A 453 -30.58 -5.94 35.11
N ASN A 454 -29.31 -5.59 35.32
CA ASN A 454 -28.13 -6.48 35.56
C ASN A 454 -27.80 -7.60 34.55
N GLU A 455 -26.55 -7.49 34.09
CA GLU A 455 -25.67 -8.51 33.51
C GLU A 455 -25.70 -9.87 34.24
N PRO A 456 -25.14 -10.96 33.60
CA PRO A 456 -23.71 -11.20 33.79
C PRO A 456 -22.96 -11.78 32.57
N GLN A 457 -21.70 -11.43 32.56
CA GLN A 457 -20.47 -12.12 32.15
C GLN A 457 -20.54 -13.62 31.84
N THR A 458 -20.04 -14.01 30.73
CA THR A 458 -18.87 -14.91 30.55
C THR A 458 -18.13 -14.59 29.27
#